data_3caf3bc66adde67e8e70ed1bd5b0b341
#
_entry.id   3caf3bc66adde67e8e70ed1bd5b0b341
#
_cell.length_a   1.000
_cell.length_b   1.000
_cell.length_c   1.000
_cell.angle_alpha   90.00
_cell.angle_beta   90.00
_cell.angle_gamma   90.00
#
_symmetry.space_group_name_H-M   'P 1'
#
loop_
_entity.id
_entity.type
_entity.pdbx_description
1 polymer ?
#
loop_
_entity_poly.entity_id
_entity_poly.type
_entity_poly.pdbx_seq_one_letter_code
_entity_poly.pdbx_strand_id
1 'polypeptide(L)'
;MSLPLMAVPAGPAAAQSNGGDAGTVTWSVRPADDSGEDGRAWVEQELDPGETATEHMAIHNLSDQEVTFRLSAADGYFGDNGRFGMLPSDQPSVDAGLWIEVQDEVTVGPDETAVVPFTTTVPENATPGDHAAGVAASVLSQQVGSDGATIGVESRVGFRVMTRVTGELAPAAALEAVASSYDLSWNPLAPGVAQVTFDVVNTGNTRLTVTGAVTVGGREVAFPRADEIDQELLPGEQRTFTVAVEDVWPLVFVPASLEVTPAVVGDGDGTSVDAATADVGVWAVPFPQLIALAGVALLVWSGLWGRRRSRVRLEEKLAQARAEGRRAAAEEHADRAVEADTAESPG
;
A
#
# COMPACT_ATOMS: atom_id res chain seq x y z
N MET A 1 34.13 -86.64 -1.83
CA MET A 1 34.25 -85.77 -3.03
C MET A 1 33.11 -84.73 -2.93
N SER A 2 33.43 -83.58 -2.36
CA SER A 2 32.47 -82.52 -2.17
C SER A 2 32.83 -81.37 -3.15
N LEU A 3 31.92 -81.01 -4.06
CA LEU A 3 32.04 -79.84 -4.94
C LEU A 3 31.64 -78.56 -4.20
N PRO A 4 32.39 -77.47 -4.33
CA PRO A 4 31.97 -76.20 -3.81
C PRO A 4 31.02 -75.52 -4.78
N LEU A 5 29.88 -74.97 -4.24
CA LEU A 5 28.90 -74.15 -4.90
C LEU A 5 29.44 -72.68 -5.01
N MET A 6 29.71 -72.22 -6.23
CA MET A 6 30.08 -70.82 -6.46
C MET A 6 28.84 -69.92 -6.41
N ALA A 7 28.82 -68.99 -5.47
CA ALA A 7 27.84 -67.89 -5.41
C ALA A 7 28.26 -66.78 -6.37
N VAL A 8 27.36 -66.40 -7.31
CA VAL A 8 27.49 -65.23 -8.19
C VAL A 8 26.98 -64.01 -7.42
N PRO A 9 27.78 -62.96 -7.27
CA PRO A 9 27.27 -61.74 -6.68
C PRO A 9 26.30 -61.06 -7.65
N ALA A 10 25.05 -60.78 -7.20
CA ALA A 10 24.08 -59.88 -7.87
C ALA A 10 24.58 -58.43 -7.75
N GLY A 11 24.94 -57.85 -8.88
CA GLY A 11 25.26 -56.42 -8.95
C GLY A 11 24.02 -55.58 -8.64
N PRO A 12 24.19 -54.35 -8.11
CA PRO A 12 23.06 -53.44 -7.83
C PRO A 12 22.41 -53.04 -9.15
N ALA A 13 21.10 -53.29 -9.28
CA ALA A 13 20.27 -52.73 -10.33
C ALA A 13 20.21 -51.20 -10.14
N ALA A 14 20.92 -50.47 -11.00
CA ALA A 14 20.76 -49.03 -11.11
C ALA A 14 19.35 -48.76 -11.63
N ALA A 15 18.47 -48.24 -10.74
CA ALA A 15 17.23 -47.62 -11.17
C ALA A 15 17.61 -46.35 -11.93
N GLN A 16 17.50 -46.41 -13.25
CA GLN A 16 17.49 -45.19 -14.06
C GLN A 16 16.20 -44.45 -13.74
N SER A 17 16.29 -43.40 -12.92
CA SER A 17 15.27 -42.37 -12.83
C SER A 17 15.31 -41.61 -14.16
N ASN A 18 14.37 -41.90 -15.07
CA ASN A 18 14.00 -40.99 -16.12
C ASN A 18 13.27 -39.76 -15.51
N GLY A 19 14.00 -38.96 -14.78
CA GLY A 19 13.63 -37.56 -14.55
C GLY A 19 14.12 -36.80 -15.75
N GLY A 20 13.34 -36.77 -16.83
CA GLY A 20 13.51 -35.75 -17.85
C GLY A 20 13.39 -34.42 -17.16
N ASP A 21 14.47 -33.67 -17.27
CA ASP A 21 14.45 -32.23 -16.97
C ASP A 21 13.37 -31.64 -17.91
N ALA A 22 12.17 -31.45 -17.40
CA ALA A 22 11.10 -30.78 -18.16
C ALA A 22 11.59 -29.37 -18.33
N GLY A 23 12.20 -29.08 -19.49
CA GLY A 23 12.75 -27.77 -19.81
C GLY A 23 11.72 -26.69 -19.47
N THR A 24 12.17 -25.61 -18.89
CA THR A 24 11.30 -24.49 -18.50
C THR A 24 10.60 -23.97 -19.75
N VAL A 25 9.28 -24.12 -19.83
CA VAL A 25 8.49 -23.58 -20.93
C VAL A 25 8.44 -22.06 -20.80
N THR A 26 8.86 -21.37 -21.84
CA THR A 26 8.88 -19.91 -21.92
C THR A 26 8.14 -19.47 -23.19
N TRP A 27 7.28 -18.49 -23.07
CA TRP A 27 6.52 -17.97 -24.21
C TRP A 27 6.12 -16.50 -23.99
N SER A 28 5.69 -15.86 -25.08
CA SER A 28 5.07 -14.55 -25.04
C SER A 28 3.74 -14.57 -25.77
N VAL A 29 2.85 -13.67 -25.37
CA VAL A 29 1.54 -13.48 -26.01
C VAL A 29 1.33 -11.98 -26.23
N ARG A 30 0.99 -11.60 -27.47
CA ARG A 30 0.79 -10.21 -27.87
C ARG A 30 -0.40 -10.07 -28.81
N PRO A 31 -1.01 -8.86 -28.89
CA PRO A 31 -1.95 -8.57 -29.97
C PRO A 31 -1.29 -8.74 -31.33
N ALA A 32 -2.09 -9.14 -32.31
CA ALA A 32 -1.65 -9.41 -33.66
C ALA A 32 -2.71 -9.01 -34.67
N ASP A 33 -2.32 -9.00 -35.93
CA ASP A 33 -3.19 -9.04 -37.09
C ASP A 33 -2.97 -10.35 -37.87
N ASP A 34 -3.59 -10.50 -39.05
CA ASP A 34 -3.46 -11.69 -39.91
C ASP A 34 -1.99 -11.98 -40.29
N SER A 35 -1.09 -11.03 -40.19
CA SER A 35 0.31 -11.13 -40.60
C SER A 35 1.29 -11.39 -39.46
N GLY A 36 0.87 -11.23 -38.21
CA GLY A 36 1.69 -11.40 -37.00
C GLY A 36 1.51 -10.30 -35.97
N GLU A 37 2.47 -10.17 -35.02
CA GLU A 37 2.44 -9.12 -33.99
C GLU A 37 2.33 -7.72 -34.62
N ASP A 38 1.38 -6.91 -34.17
CA ASP A 38 1.09 -5.58 -34.71
C ASP A 38 1.69 -4.42 -33.89
N GLY A 39 2.38 -4.74 -32.80
CA GLY A 39 3.06 -3.79 -31.92
C GLY A 39 2.16 -3.17 -30.85
N ARG A 40 0.88 -3.46 -30.82
CA ARG A 40 -0.01 -3.07 -29.72
C ARG A 40 0.40 -3.78 -28.43
N ALA A 41 0.20 -3.14 -27.29
CA ALA A 41 0.41 -3.77 -26.00
C ALA A 41 -0.86 -4.49 -25.49
N TRP A 42 -2.03 -4.03 -25.93
CA TRP A 42 -3.36 -4.55 -25.63
C TRP A 42 -4.34 -4.20 -26.75
N VAL A 43 -5.55 -4.76 -26.70
CA VAL A 43 -6.64 -4.46 -27.64
C VAL A 43 -7.59 -3.45 -26.98
N GLU A 44 -7.91 -2.38 -27.70
CA GLU A 44 -9.02 -1.46 -27.40
C GLU A 44 -9.95 -1.43 -28.60
N GLN A 45 -11.24 -1.62 -28.33
CA GLN A 45 -12.27 -1.68 -29.36
C GLN A 45 -13.54 -0.97 -28.88
N GLU A 46 -14.25 -0.36 -29.82
CA GLU A 46 -15.56 0.24 -29.58
C GLU A 46 -16.58 -0.49 -30.43
N LEU A 47 -17.63 -1.03 -29.82
CA LEU A 47 -18.61 -1.91 -30.47
C LEU A 47 -20.01 -1.51 -30.02
N ASP A 48 -20.96 -1.65 -30.97
CA ASP A 48 -22.39 -1.53 -30.69
C ASP A 48 -22.92 -2.79 -29.96
N PRO A 49 -23.99 -2.68 -29.15
CA PRO A 49 -24.70 -3.84 -28.66
C PRO A 49 -25.12 -4.77 -29.82
N GLY A 50 -24.80 -6.07 -29.73
CA GLY A 50 -25.01 -7.06 -30.77
C GLY A 50 -23.92 -7.12 -31.84
N GLU A 51 -22.96 -6.22 -31.83
CA GLU A 51 -21.84 -6.21 -32.78
C GLU A 51 -20.75 -7.25 -32.43
N THR A 52 -20.06 -7.70 -33.47
CA THR A 52 -19.00 -8.69 -33.39
C THR A 52 -17.73 -8.15 -34.05
N ALA A 53 -16.60 -8.26 -33.35
CA ALA A 53 -15.28 -7.95 -33.88
C ALA A 53 -14.38 -9.18 -33.81
N THR A 54 -13.48 -9.31 -34.77
CA THR A 54 -12.44 -10.35 -34.77
C THR A 54 -11.07 -9.70 -34.63
N GLU A 55 -10.33 -10.15 -33.64
CA GLU A 55 -8.95 -9.76 -33.35
C GLU A 55 -8.06 -11.00 -33.32
N HIS A 56 -6.75 -10.80 -33.23
CA HIS A 56 -5.81 -11.91 -33.25
C HIS A 56 -4.84 -11.81 -32.07
N MET A 57 -4.36 -12.97 -31.65
CA MET A 57 -3.28 -13.12 -30.68
C MET A 57 -2.11 -13.89 -31.29
N ALA A 58 -0.91 -13.37 -31.18
CA ALA A 58 0.32 -14.07 -31.51
C ALA A 58 0.87 -14.75 -30.26
N ILE A 59 1.12 -16.04 -30.34
CA ILE A 59 1.73 -16.85 -29.29
C ILE A 59 3.07 -17.31 -29.79
N HIS A 60 4.15 -16.78 -29.21
CA HIS A 60 5.52 -17.16 -29.57
C HIS A 60 6.05 -18.14 -28.52
N ASN A 61 6.38 -19.33 -28.95
CA ASN A 61 7.02 -20.34 -28.12
C ASN A 61 8.54 -20.10 -28.12
N LEU A 62 9.06 -19.60 -26.99
CA LEU A 62 10.49 -19.33 -26.77
C LEU A 62 11.26 -20.54 -26.24
N SER A 63 10.64 -21.71 -26.19
CA SER A 63 11.24 -22.97 -25.73
C SER A 63 11.87 -23.72 -26.89
N ASP A 64 12.76 -24.65 -26.58
CA ASP A 64 13.43 -25.55 -27.52
C ASP A 64 12.62 -26.82 -27.89
N GLN A 65 11.36 -26.88 -27.44
CA GLN A 65 10.44 -27.97 -27.67
C GLN A 65 9.07 -27.48 -28.13
N GLU A 66 8.34 -28.33 -28.83
CA GLU A 66 6.94 -28.11 -29.19
C GLU A 66 6.08 -28.05 -27.92
N VAL A 67 5.19 -27.05 -27.83
CA VAL A 67 4.32 -26.84 -26.66
C VAL A 67 2.88 -26.66 -27.12
N THR A 68 1.96 -27.34 -26.47
CA THR A 68 0.51 -27.11 -26.62
C THR A 68 0.07 -26.16 -25.53
N PHE A 69 -0.40 -24.98 -25.94
CA PHE A 69 -0.95 -23.94 -25.06
C PHE A 69 -2.48 -24.06 -25.01
N ARG A 70 -3.01 -24.00 -23.79
CA ARG A 70 -4.46 -23.80 -23.61
C ARG A 70 -4.76 -22.31 -23.69
N LEU A 71 -5.78 -21.95 -24.47
CA LEU A 71 -6.24 -20.59 -24.66
C LEU A 71 -7.49 -20.35 -23.84
N SER A 72 -7.61 -19.14 -23.30
CA SER A 72 -8.79 -18.78 -22.50
C SER A 72 -9.03 -17.28 -22.53
N ALA A 73 -10.29 -16.91 -22.36
CA ALA A 73 -10.71 -15.54 -22.06
C ALA A 73 -11.39 -15.50 -20.69
N ALA A 74 -11.22 -14.40 -19.96
CA ALA A 74 -11.89 -14.18 -18.69
C ALA A 74 -12.05 -12.68 -18.42
N ASP A 75 -12.94 -12.32 -17.47
CA ASP A 75 -13.11 -10.95 -17.04
C ASP A 75 -11.80 -10.37 -16.50
N GLY A 76 -11.57 -9.10 -16.82
CA GLY A 76 -10.42 -8.34 -16.38
C GLY A 76 -10.72 -7.51 -15.15
N TYR A 77 -9.68 -7.24 -14.37
CA TYR A 77 -9.72 -6.33 -13.22
C TYR A 77 -8.37 -5.63 -13.03
N PHE A 78 -8.37 -4.53 -12.28
CA PHE A 78 -7.12 -3.93 -11.82
C PHE A 78 -6.88 -4.28 -10.35
N GLY A 79 -5.73 -4.89 -10.05
CA GLY A 79 -5.33 -5.18 -8.67
C GLY A 79 -4.95 -3.91 -7.90
N ASP A 80 -4.75 -4.03 -6.57
CA ASP A 80 -4.40 -2.91 -5.69
C ASP A 80 -3.10 -2.19 -6.08
N ASN A 81 -2.23 -2.87 -6.82
CA ASN A 81 -0.99 -2.33 -7.37
C ASN A 81 -1.16 -1.62 -8.73
N GLY A 82 -2.40 -1.40 -9.20
CA GLY A 82 -2.72 -0.79 -10.50
C GLY A 82 -2.41 -1.66 -11.72
N ARG A 83 -2.03 -2.92 -11.53
CA ARG A 83 -1.76 -3.83 -12.65
C ARG A 83 -3.00 -4.56 -13.08
N PHE A 84 -3.16 -4.69 -14.40
CA PHE A 84 -4.21 -5.50 -14.97
C PHE A 84 -4.00 -6.98 -14.65
N GLY A 85 -5.08 -7.65 -14.29
CA GLY A 85 -5.22 -9.08 -14.11
C GLY A 85 -6.46 -9.60 -14.78
N MET A 86 -6.54 -10.91 -14.97
CA MET A 86 -7.77 -11.58 -15.41
C MET A 86 -8.15 -12.66 -14.40
N LEU A 87 -9.42 -12.96 -14.28
CA LEU A 87 -9.93 -13.97 -13.35
C LEU A 87 -9.18 -15.30 -13.53
N PRO A 88 -8.85 -16.00 -12.44
CA PRO A 88 -8.26 -17.32 -12.51
C PRO A 88 -9.22 -18.35 -13.14
N SER A 89 -8.67 -19.44 -13.70
CA SER A 89 -9.43 -20.44 -14.47
C SER A 89 -10.54 -21.15 -13.68
N ASP A 90 -10.49 -21.11 -12.35
CA ASP A 90 -11.47 -21.69 -11.43
C ASP A 90 -12.60 -20.71 -11.05
N GLN A 91 -12.54 -19.46 -11.53
CA GLN A 91 -13.58 -18.45 -11.32
C GLN A 91 -14.33 -18.18 -12.63
N PRO A 92 -15.66 -18.28 -12.62
CA PRO A 92 -16.45 -17.99 -13.82
C PRO A 92 -16.49 -16.49 -14.11
N SER A 93 -16.34 -16.11 -15.36
CA SER A 93 -16.63 -14.77 -15.84
C SER A 93 -18.12 -14.44 -15.77
N VAL A 94 -18.44 -13.17 -15.61
CA VAL A 94 -19.82 -12.65 -15.55
C VAL A 94 -20.07 -11.49 -16.51
N ASP A 95 -19.03 -10.96 -17.13
CA ASP A 95 -19.06 -9.80 -18.02
C ASP A 95 -18.27 -10.07 -19.32
N ALA A 96 -17.43 -9.16 -19.76
CA ALA A 96 -16.75 -9.16 -21.06
C ALA A 96 -15.93 -10.42 -21.36
N GLY A 97 -15.49 -11.14 -20.34
CA GLY A 97 -14.85 -12.44 -20.52
C GLY A 97 -15.74 -13.49 -21.19
N LEU A 98 -17.09 -13.37 -21.04
CA LEU A 98 -18.06 -14.22 -21.69
C LEU A 98 -18.33 -13.85 -23.16
N TRP A 99 -17.94 -12.65 -23.58
CA TRP A 99 -18.16 -12.15 -24.93
C TRP A 99 -17.10 -12.62 -25.91
N ILE A 100 -15.97 -13.14 -25.37
CA ILE A 100 -14.82 -13.53 -26.17
C ILE A 100 -14.82 -15.04 -26.41
N GLU A 101 -14.84 -15.42 -27.67
CA GLU A 101 -14.64 -16.79 -28.11
C GLU A 101 -13.26 -16.96 -28.73
N VAL A 102 -12.51 -17.92 -28.24
CA VAL A 102 -11.19 -18.33 -28.74
C VAL A 102 -11.13 -19.86 -28.76
N GLN A 103 -10.37 -20.44 -29.68
CA GLN A 103 -10.18 -21.90 -29.70
C GLN A 103 -9.52 -22.38 -28.41
N ASP A 104 -9.79 -23.62 -27.99
CA ASP A 104 -9.37 -24.15 -26.70
C ASP A 104 -7.85 -24.31 -26.58
N GLU A 105 -7.18 -24.75 -27.66
CA GLU A 105 -5.75 -25.08 -27.64
C GLU A 105 -5.06 -24.76 -28.97
N VAL A 106 -3.76 -24.47 -28.89
CA VAL A 106 -2.86 -24.33 -30.05
C VAL A 106 -1.53 -24.99 -29.77
N THR A 107 -1.00 -25.74 -30.72
CA THR A 107 0.35 -26.31 -30.62
C THR A 107 1.32 -25.49 -31.45
N VAL A 108 2.43 -25.09 -30.83
CA VAL A 108 3.45 -24.20 -31.42
C VAL A 108 4.81 -24.88 -31.33
N GLY A 109 5.49 -25.02 -32.46
CA GLY A 109 6.84 -25.57 -32.52
C GLY A 109 7.88 -24.71 -31.80
N PRO A 110 9.09 -25.24 -31.59
CA PRO A 110 10.17 -24.51 -30.94
C PRO A 110 10.56 -23.27 -31.77
N ASP A 111 10.65 -22.12 -31.10
CA ASP A 111 10.98 -20.78 -31.69
C ASP A 111 10.02 -20.37 -32.81
N GLU A 112 8.78 -20.90 -32.79
CA GLU A 112 7.73 -20.57 -33.74
C GLU A 112 6.67 -19.65 -33.11
N THR A 113 5.93 -18.95 -33.98
CA THR A 113 4.78 -18.13 -33.60
C THR A 113 3.51 -18.66 -34.28
N ALA A 114 2.47 -18.85 -33.50
CA ALA A 114 1.13 -19.08 -34.01
C ALA A 114 0.28 -17.83 -33.84
N VAL A 115 -0.44 -17.46 -34.92
CA VAL A 115 -1.44 -16.39 -34.86
C VAL A 115 -2.81 -17.05 -34.78
N VAL A 116 -3.56 -16.71 -33.72
CA VAL A 116 -4.86 -17.29 -33.41
C VAL A 116 -5.92 -16.20 -33.40
N PRO A 117 -6.99 -16.31 -34.20
CA PRO A 117 -8.11 -15.38 -34.13
C PRO A 117 -8.93 -15.62 -32.85
N PHE A 118 -9.49 -14.55 -32.32
CA PHE A 118 -10.52 -14.58 -31.30
C PHE A 118 -11.64 -13.58 -31.69
N THR A 119 -12.84 -13.84 -31.24
CA THR A 119 -14.00 -13.05 -31.61
C THR A 119 -14.66 -12.50 -30.35
N THR A 120 -14.91 -11.20 -30.33
CA THR A 120 -15.69 -10.55 -29.27
C THR A 120 -17.10 -10.28 -29.82
N THR A 121 -18.13 -10.82 -29.17
CA THR A 121 -19.54 -10.56 -29.51
C THR A 121 -20.21 -9.87 -28.33
N VAL A 122 -20.55 -8.60 -28.49
CA VAL A 122 -21.24 -7.83 -27.47
C VAL A 122 -22.70 -8.26 -27.41
N PRO A 123 -23.27 -8.63 -26.24
CA PRO A 123 -24.68 -8.94 -26.11
C PRO A 123 -25.58 -7.74 -26.51
N GLU A 124 -26.75 -8.00 -27.10
CA GLU A 124 -27.73 -6.95 -27.45
C GLU A 124 -28.21 -6.12 -26.23
N ASN A 125 -28.13 -6.70 -25.03
CA ASN A 125 -28.51 -6.07 -23.77
C ASN A 125 -27.31 -5.60 -22.95
N ALA A 126 -26.10 -5.50 -23.51
CA ALA A 126 -24.94 -5.00 -22.83
C ALA A 126 -25.16 -3.55 -22.41
N THR A 127 -24.65 -3.21 -21.21
CA THR A 127 -24.72 -1.83 -20.73
C THR A 127 -23.68 -0.97 -21.45
N PRO A 128 -24.03 0.29 -21.83
CA PRO A 128 -23.03 1.22 -22.37
C PRO A 128 -21.88 1.47 -21.40
N GLY A 129 -20.67 1.61 -21.93
CA GLY A 129 -19.49 1.92 -21.15
C GLY A 129 -18.33 0.96 -21.34
N ASP A 130 -17.35 0.99 -20.45
CA ASP A 130 -16.12 0.21 -20.56
C ASP A 130 -16.25 -1.14 -19.84
N HIS A 131 -15.94 -2.20 -20.56
CA HIS A 131 -15.92 -3.59 -20.09
C HIS A 131 -14.52 -4.18 -20.31
N ALA A 132 -14.00 -4.87 -19.31
CA ALA A 132 -12.66 -5.39 -19.32
C ALA A 132 -12.62 -6.92 -19.38
N ALA A 133 -11.84 -7.44 -20.30
CA ALA A 133 -11.49 -8.86 -20.39
C ALA A 133 -10.00 -9.04 -20.65
N GLY A 134 -9.53 -10.26 -20.52
CA GLY A 134 -8.21 -10.68 -20.98
C GLY A 134 -8.30 -11.94 -21.80
N VAL A 135 -7.34 -12.09 -22.74
CA VAL A 135 -7.08 -13.33 -23.45
C VAL A 135 -5.69 -13.82 -23.09
N ALA A 136 -5.52 -15.12 -22.88
CA ALA A 136 -4.27 -15.68 -22.43
C ALA A 136 -4.01 -17.07 -23.02
N ALA A 137 -2.71 -17.38 -23.15
CA ALA A 137 -2.20 -18.73 -23.35
C ALA A 137 -1.59 -19.27 -22.07
N SER A 138 -1.95 -20.48 -21.69
CA SER A 138 -1.50 -21.11 -20.45
C SER A 138 -0.90 -22.50 -20.67
N VAL A 139 0.00 -22.86 -19.73
CA VAL A 139 0.60 -24.19 -19.63
C VAL A 139 0.41 -24.71 -18.21
N LEU A 140 -0.07 -25.93 -18.09
CA LEU A 140 -0.17 -26.61 -16.80
C LEU A 140 1.10 -27.42 -16.57
N SER A 141 1.87 -27.04 -15.55
CA SER A 141 3.04 -27.79 -15.10
C SER A 141 2.74 -28.49 -13.78
N GLN A 142 3.35 -29.67 -13.59
CA GLN A 142 3.28 -30.38 -12.31
C GLN A 142 4.57 -30.16 -11.54
N GLN A 143 4.47 -29.61 -10.37
CA GLN A 143 5.58 -29.46 -9.45
C GLN A 143 5.43 -30.42 -8.26
N VAL A 144 6.50 -31.15 -7.93
CA VAL A 144 6.53 -31.98 -6.74
C VAL A 144 7.03 -31.14 -5.58
N GLY A 145 6.19 -30.92 -4.59
CA GLY A 145 6.53 -30.21 -3.36
C GLY A 145 7.57 -30.98 -2.54
N SER A 146 8.23 -30.31 -1.62
CA SER A 146 9.25 -30.89 -0.72
C SER A 146 8.69 -31.99 0.19
N ASP A 147 7.38 -32.07 0.33
CA ASP A 147 6.63 -33.11 1.08
C ASP A 147 6.16 -34.28 0.19
N GLY A 148 6.53 -34.30 -1.09
CA GLY A 148 6.13 -35.29 -2.07
C GLY A 148 4.72 -35.12 -2.65
N ALA A 149 4.00 -34.04 -2.29
CA ALA A 149 2.73 -33.73 -2.90
C ALA A 149 2.95 -33.16 -4.33
N THR A 150 2.16 -33.64 -5.30
CA THR A 150 2.17 -33.07 -6.65
C THR A 150 1.16 -31.92 -6.72
N ILE A 151 1.66 -30.72 -7.03
CA ILE A 151 0.84 -29.51 -7.20
C ILE A 151 0.82 -29.16 -8.69
N GLY A 152 -0.39 -29.01 -9.25
CA GLY A 152 -0.55 -28.43 -10.58
C GLY A 152 -0.38 -26.92 -10.51
N VAL A 153 0.56 -26.37 -11.27
CA VAL A 153 0.75 -24.91 -11.40
C VAL A 153 0.40 -24.51 -12.82
N GLU A 154 -0.62 -23.67 -12.93
CA GLU A 154 -0.97 -23.04 -14.20
C GLU A 154 -0.21 -21.73 -14.33
N SER A 155 0.62 -21.62 -15.36
CA SER A 155 1.26 -20.36 -15.74
C SER A 155 0.52 -19.79 -16.94
N ARG A 156 0.12 -18.49 -16.84
CA ARG A 156 -0.62 -17.80 -17.90
C ARG A 156 0.12 -16.54 -18.32
N VAL A 157 0.15 -16.30 -19.62
CA VAL A 157 0.62 -15.04 -20.22
C VAL A 157 -0.46 -14.59 -21.20
N GLY A 158 -0.80 -13.31 -21.16
CA GLY A 158 -1.84 -12.76 -22.03
C GLY A 158 -1.83 -11.24 -22.02
N PHE A 159 -2.85 -10.65 -22.62
CA PHE A 159 -3.03 -9.21 -22.68
C PHE A 159 -4.51 -8.84 -22.43
N ARG A 160 -4.74 -7.58 -22.09
CA ARG A 160 -6.09 -7.05 -21.86
C ARG A 160 -6.81 -6.75 -23.16
N VAL A 161 -8.11 -6.99 -23.16
CA VAL A 161 -9.07 -6.59 -24.19
C VAL A 161 -10.09 -5.66 -23.54
N MET A 162 -10.05 -4.40 -23.93
CA MET A 162 -10.93 -3.35 -23.42
C MET A 162 -12.00 -3.10 -24.47
N THR A 163 -13.26 -3.38 -24.14
CA THR A 163 -14.39 -3.15 -25.02
C THR A 163 -15.23 -2.01 -24.50
N ARG A 164 -15.34 -0.92 -25.27
CA ARG A 164 -16.29 0.15 -25.01
C ARG A 164 -17.57 -0.13 -25.77
N VAL A 165 -18.65 -0.35 -25.03
CA VAL A 165 -19.98 -0.49 -25.62
C VAL A 165 -20.55 0.90 -25.85
N THR A 166 -20.97 1.19 -27.11
CA THR A 166 -21.50 2.49 -27.47
C THR A 166 -22.82 2.80 -26.76
N GLY A 167 -23.05 4.09 -26.50
CA GLY A 167 -24.24 4.58 -25.79
C GLY A 167 -23.97 5.79 -24.92
N GLU A 168 -24.84 6.02 -23.95
CA GLU A 168 -24.68 7.16 -23.03
C GLU A 168 -23.57 6.86 -22.02
N LEU A 169 -22.49 7.66 -22.10
CA LEU A 169 -21.40 7.59 -21.15
C LEU A 169 -21.69 8.52 -19.96
N ALA A 170 -21.58 7.99 -18.76
CA ALA A 170 -21.83 8.68 -17.50
C ALA A 170 -20.64 8.51 -16.54
N PRO A 171 -19.50 9.18 -16.82
CA PRO A 171 -18.34 9.07 -15.96
C PRO A 171 -18.61 9.71 -14.59
N ALA A 172 -18.34 9.01 -13.51
CA ALA A 172 -18.53 9.50 -12.15
C ALA A 172 -17.60 8.80 -11.18
N ALA A 173 -17.11 9.53 -10.18
CA ALA A 173 -16.32 8.97 -9.08
C ALA A 173 -16.84 9.50 -7.73
N ALA A 174 -16.76 8.67 -6.71
CA ALA A 174 -17.11 9.02 -5.34
C ALA A 174 -15.94 8.78 -4.40
N LEU A 175 -15.87 9.60 -3.33
CA LEU A 175 -14.96 9.41 -2.22
C LEU A 175 -15.68 8.75 -1.06
N GLU A 176 -15.11 7.68 -0.52
CA GLU A 176 -15.66 6.95 0.62
C GLU A 176 -14.58 6.72 1.68
N ALA A 177 -14.99 6.35 2.89
CA ALA A 177 -14.14 5.91 3.98
C ALA A 177 -12.92 6.82 4.28
N VAL A 178 -13.10 8.17 4.17
CA VAL A 178 -12.01 9.11 4.42
C VAL A 178 -11.64 9.10 5.89
N ALA A 179 -10.39 8.73 6.19
CA ALA A 179 -9.84 8.64 7.53
C ALA A 179 -8.48 9.31 7.60
N SER A 180 -8.09 9.72 8.81
CA SER A 180 -6.77 10.31 9.05
C SER A 180 -6.13 9.74 10.30
N SER A 181 -4.80 9.67 10.29
CA SER A 181 -3.99 9.33 11.45
C SER A 181 -2.76 10.24 11.52
N TYR A 182 -2.10 10.25 12.67
CA TYR A 182 -0.90 11.04 12.88
C TYR A 182 0.16 10.21 13.59
N ASP A 183 1.29 10.04 12.93
CA ASP A 183 2.48 9.40 13.47
C ASP A 183 3.37 10.47 14.12
N LEU A 184 3.32 10.51 15.46
CA LEU A 184 4.04 11.53 16.23
C LEU A 184 5.55 11.23 16.28
N SER A 185 6.38 12.27 16.20
CA SER A 185 7.80 12.19 16.53
C SER A 185 8.00 12.29 18.06
N TRP A 186 8.75 11.36 18.66
CA TRP A 186 9.13 11.46 20.08
C TRP A 186 10.17 12.56 20.35
N ASN A 187 10.78 13.13 19.31
CA ASN A 187 11.58 14.35 19.45
C ASN A 187 10.66 15.56 19.54
N PRO A 188 10.61 16.29 20.68
CA PRO A 188 9.69 17.43 20.83
C PRO A 188 10.01 18.61 19.90
N LEU A 189 11.16 18.60 19.24
CA LEU A 189 11.62 19.63 18.31
C LEU A 189 11.51 19.20 16.85
N ALA A 190 10.91 18.04 16.56
CA ALA A 190 10.70 17.55 15.21
C ALA A 190 9.19 17.40 14.91
N PRO A 191 8.78 17.66 13.66
CA PRO A 191 7.43 17.37 13.19
C PRO A 191 7.21 15.86 13.10
N GLY A 192 5.95 15.44 12.89
CA GLY A 192 5.53 14.08 12.61
C GLY A 192 5.00 13.94 11.19
N VAL A 193 4.33 12.83 10.93
CA VAL A 193 3.74 12.49 9.62
C VAL A 193 2.23 12.33 9.79
N ALA A 194 1.46 13.03 8.97
CA ALA A 194 0.02 12.81 8.85
C ALA A 194 -0.25 11.81 7.72
N GLN A 195 -1.13 10.84 7.96
CA GLN A 195 -1.58 9.91 6.93
C GLN A 195 -3.06 10.14 6.69
N VAL A 196 -3.44 10.26 5.42
CA VAL A 196 -4.84 10.33 5.00
C VAL A 196 -5.11 9.11 4.12
N THR A 197 -6.09 8.30 4.54
CA THR A 197 -6.54 7.10 3.83
C THR A 197 -7.97 7.32 3.37
N PHE A 198 -8.24 6.97 2.13
CA PHE A 198 -9.56 7.16 1.52
C PHE A 198 -9.77 6.15 0.40
N ASP A 199 -11.01 5.86 0.11
CA ASP A 199 -11.44 5.03 -0.99
C ASP A 199 -11.97 5.89 -2.13
N VAL A 200 -11.53 5.57 -3.35
CA VAL A 200 -12.11 6.13 -4.59
C VAL A 200 -12.91 5.02 -5.25
N VAL A 201 -14.18 5.27 -5.47
CA VAL A 201 -15.11 4.34 -6.14
C VAL A 201 -15.48 4.92 -7.49
N ASN A 202 -15.29 4.16 -8.56
CA ASN A 202 -15.82 4.50 -9.86
C ASN A 202 -17.32 4.15 -9.90
N THR A 203 -18.16 5.16 -9.75
CA THR A 203 -19.63 5.00 -9.77
C THR A 203 -20.23 5.22 -11.15
N GLY A 204 -19.38 5.52 -12.15
CA GLY A 204 -19.76 5.67 -13.54
C GLY A 204 -19.70 4.37 -14.33
N ASN A 205 -19.86 4.49 -15.66
CA ASN A 205 -19.79 3.40 -16.62
C ASN A 205 -18.54 3.48 -17.52
N THR A 206 -17.62 4.38 -17.26
CA THR A 206 -16.38 4.51 -18.02
C THR A 206 -15.18 4.22 -17.15
N ARG A 207 -14.11 3.75 -17.74
CA ARG A 207 -12.80 3.59 -17.09
C ARG A 207 -12.20 4.95 -16.78
N LEU A 208 -11.73 5.12 -15.55
CA LEU A 208 -11.16 6.37 -15.05
C LEU A 208 -9.71 6.20 -14.64
N THR A 209 -8.88 7.22 -14.89
CA THR A 209 -7.63 7.43 -14.15
C THR A 209 -7.90 8.36 -12.99
N VAL A 210 -7.20 8.15 -11.88
CA VAL A 210 -7.37 8.91 -10.65
C VAL A 210 -6.09 9.64 -10.30
N THR A 211 -6.19 10.98 -10.26
CA THR A 211 -5.14 11.86 -9.76
C THR A 211 -5.71 12.79 -8.70
N GLY A 212 -4.87 13.41 -7.89
CA GLY A 212 -5.35 14.35 -6.90
C GLY A 212 -4.26 14.85 -5.97
N ALA A 213 -4.68 15.55 -4.91
CA ALA A 213 -3.80 16.07 -3.89
C ALA A 213 -4.43 16.00 -2.49
N VAL A 214 -3.60 15.76 -1.50
CA VAL A 214 -3.94 15.86 -0.09
C VAL A 214 -3.19 17.02 0.52
N THR A 215 -3.91 17.96 1.12
CA THR A 215 -3.33 19.10 1.83
C THR A 215 -3.55 18.94 3.33
N VAL A 216 -2.49 18.97 4.13
CA VAL A 216 -2.55 18.91 5.60
C VAL A 216 -1.75 20.07 6.19
N GLY A 217 -2.42 20.96 6.93
CA GLY A 217 -1.73 22.09 7.57
C GLY A 217 -1.00 23.01 6.58
N GLY A 218 -1.49 23.13 5.34
CA GLY A 218 -0.91 23.93 4.27
C GLY A 218 0.23 23.23 3.50
N ARG A 219 0.48 21.95 3.74
CA ARG A 219 1.39 21.12 2.95
C ARG A 219 0.59 20.24 2.00
N GLU A 220 0.92 20.32 0.72
CA GLU A 220 0.25 19.57 -0.35
C GLU A 220 1.13 18.43 -0.85
N VAL A 221 0.53 17.25 -1.01
CA VAL A 221 1.15 16.07 -1.60
C VAL A 221 0.22 15.52 -2.67
N ALA A 222 0.71 15.47 -3.89
CA ALA A 222 -0.02 14.87 -5.01
C ALA A 222 0.00 13.34 -4.96
N PHE A 223 -1.03 12.71 -5.51
CA PHE A 223 -1.13 11.27 -5.72
C PHE A 223 -1.75 10.97 -7.11
N PRO A 224 -1.43 9.84 -7.76
CA PRO A 224 -0.27 9.00 -7.42
C PRO A 224 1.03 9.81 -7.48
N ARG A 225 2.10 9.29 -6.88
CA ARG A 225 3.42 9.92 -7.00
C ARG A 225 3.93 9.78 -8.44
N ALA A 226 4.83 10.65 -8.85
CA ALA A 226 5.34 10.67 -10.22
C ALA A 226 6.09 9.38 -10.65
N ASP A 227 6.49 8.54 -9.70
CA ASP A 227 7.13 7.24 -9.89
C ASP A 227 6.17 6.05 -9.74
N GLU A 228 4.91 6.31 -9.42
CA GLU A 228 3.85 5.30 -9.33
C GLU A 228 3.14 5.14 -10.70
N ILE A 229 2.59 3.96 -10.92
CA ILE A 229 1.81 3.64 -12.12
C ILE A 229 0.47 4.39 -12.05
N ASP A 230 0.01 4.91 -13.18
CA ASP A 230 -1.32 5.50 -13.29
C ASP A 230 -2.38 4.50 -12.81
N GLN A 231 -3.23 4.98 -11.93
CA GLN A 231 -4.25 4.15 -11.30
C GLN A 231 -5.52 4.19 -12.15
N GLU A 232 -5.72 3.15 -12.96
CA GLU A 232 -6.98 2.96 -13.68
C GLU A 232 -8.01 2.24 -12.78
N LEU A 233 -9.27 2.68 -12.81
CA LEU A 233 -10.42 2.06 -12.17
C LEU A 233 -11.49 1.73 -13.20
N LEU A 234 -11.89 0.47 -13.25
CA LEU A 234 -13.03 0.02 -14.04
C LEU A 234 -14.36 0.47 -13.40
N PRO A 235 -15.47 0.51 -14.17
CA PRO A 235 -16.80 0.71 -13.63
C PRO A 235 -17.08 -0.22 -12.44
N GLY A 236 -17.54 0.36 -11.31
CA GLY A 236 -17.82 -0.38 -10.09
C GLY A 236 -16.60 -0.77 -9.25
N GLU A 237 -15.37 -0.54 -9.70
CA GLU A 237 -14.17 -0.80 -8.89
C GLU A 237 -13.99 0.27 -7.82
N GLN A 238 -13.44 -0.17 -6.70
CA GLN A 238 -13.03 0.66 -5.57
C GLN A 238 -11.55 0.47 -5.32
N ARG A 239 -10.86 1.57 -4.95
CA ARG A 239 -9.44 1.51 -4.58
C ARG A 239 -9.13 2.39 -3.39
N THR A 240 -8.38 1.82 -2.44
CA THR A 240 -7.88 2.51 -1.26
C THR A 240 -6.56 3.20 -1.56
N PHE A 241 -6.48 4.49 -1.27
CA PHE A 241 -5.27 5.28 -1.33
C PHE A 241 -4.83 5.66 0.08
N THR A 242 -3.53 5.68 0.31
CA THR A 242 -2.93 6.19 1.55
C THR A 242 -1.84 7.18 1.19
N VAL A 243 -2.05 8.44 1.55
CA VAL A 243 -1.11 9.53 1.29
C VAL A 243 -0.47 9.97 2.58
N ALA A 244 0.85 9.90 2.66
CA ALA A 244 1.64 10.39 3.79
C ALA A 244 2.11 11.82 3.52
N VAL A 245 1.76 12.74 4.41
CA VAL A 245 2.21 14.14 4.40
C VAL A 245 3.23 14.30 5.51
N GLU A 246 4.48 14.51 5.13
CA GLU A 246 5.60 14.68 6.05
C GLU A 246 5.66 16.10 6.64
N ASP A 247 6.46 16.27 7.69
CA ASP A 247 6.74 17.55 8.33
C ASP A 247 5.50 18.28 8.89
N VAL A 248 4.49 17.57 9.33
CA VAL A 248 3.30 18.14 9.96
C VAL A 248 3.54 18.38 11.45
N TRP A 249 3.43 19.64 11.91
CA TRP A 249 3.60 19.97 13.33
C TRP A 249 2.35 19.59 14.13
N PRO A 250 2.53 19.02 15.35
CA PRO A 250 1.41 18.60 16.18
C PRO A 250 0.76 19.81 16.89
N LEU A 251 -0.29 20.35 16.27
CA LEU A 251 -1.04 21.51 16.76
C LEU A 251 -2.38 21.12 17.42
N VAL A 252 -2.50 19.90 17.93
CA VAL A 252 -3.69 19.26 18.49
C VAL A 252 -4.69 18.86 17.41
N PHE A 253 -5.11 19.77 16.58
CA PHE A 253 -6.00 19.57 15.45
C PHE A 253 -5.43 20.28 14.23
N VAL A 254 -5.24 19.53 13.14
CA VAL A 254 -4.72 20.04 11.86
C VAL A 254 -5.78 19.78 10.79
N PRO A 255 -6.29 20.80 10.11
CA PRO A 255 -7.23 20.62 9.01
C PRO A 255 -6.52 19.93 7.84
N ALA A 256 -7.22 19.02 7.20
CA ALA A 256 -6.80 18.38 5.96
C ALA A 256 -7.92 18.44 4.94
N SER A 257 -7.58 18.68 3.69
CA SER A 257 -8.46 18.60 2.54
C SER A 257 -7.91 17.63 1.52
N LEU A 258 -8.81 16.91 0.89
CA LEU A 258 -8.56 15.95 -0.18
C LEU A 258 -9.29 16.42 -1.42
N GLU A 259 -8.58 16.48 -2.53
CA GLU A 259 -9.15 16.74 -3.85
C GLU A 259 -8.74 15.62 -4.79
N VAL A 260 -9.72 14.99 -5.44
CA VAL A 260 -9.54 13.92 -6.43
C VAL A 260 -10.07 14.41 -7.76
N THR A 261 -9.25 14.35 -8.77
CA THR A 261 -9.57 14.74 -10.15
C THR A 261 -9.53 13.49 -11.03
N PRO A 262 -10.69 12.83 -11.25
CA PRO A 262 -10.76 11.70 -12.16
C PRO A 262 -10.74 12.18 -13.61
N ALA A 263 -10.20 11.34 -14.51
CA ALA A 263 -10.21 11.57 -15.95
C ALA A 263 -10.59 10.29 -16.69
N VAL A 264 -11.38 10.42 -17.74
CA VAL A 264 -11.80 9.27 -18.58
C VAL A 264 -10.60 8.77 -19.40
N VAL A 265 -10.41 7.46 -19.42
CA VAL A 265 -9.35 6.83 -20.21
C VAL A 265 -9.81 6.61 -21.65
N GLY A 266 -8.97 6.97 -22.63
CA GLY A 266 -9.22 6.69 -24.05
C GLY A 266 -10.09 7.74 -24.76
N ASP A 267 -10.58 8.76 -24.06
CA ASP A 267 -11.32 9.86 -24.67
C ASP A 267 -10.36 11.03 -24.94
N GLY A 268 -9.97 11.20 -26.20
CA GLY A 268 -9.06 12.27 -26.61
C GLY A 268 -9.63 13.70 -26.48
N ASP A 269 -10.91 13.86 -26.20
CA ASP A 269 -11.62 15.15 -26.19
C ASP A 269 -12.16 15.57 -24.81
N GLY A 270 -11.64 14.96 -23.74
CA GLY A 270 -11.79 15.53 -22.40
C GLY A 270 -13.21 15.65 -21.87
N THR A 271 -13.96 14.56 -21.85
CA THR A 271 -15.15 14.49 -20.99
C THR A 271 -14.68 14.73 -19.55
N SER A 272 -14.96 15.95 -19.03
CA SER A 272 -14.58 16.29 -17.66
C SER A 272 -15.46 15.55 -16.67
N VAL A 273 -14.84 14.86 -15.73
CA VAL A 273 -15.51 14.32 -14.55
C VAL A 273 -15.39 15.35 -13.43
N ASP A 274 -16.46 15.55 -12.68
CA ASP A 274 -16.42 16.47 -11.56
C ASP A 274 -15.39 16.01 -10.52
N ALA A 275 -14.58 16.96 -10.03
CA ALA A 275 -13.64 16.68 -8.95
C ALA A 275 -14.40 16.34 -7.66
N ALA A 276 -13.98 15.28 -6.99
CA ALA A 276 -14.50 14.89 -5.69
C ALA A 276 -13.62 15.48 -4.59
N THR A 277 -14.23 16.15 -3.60
CA THR A 277 -13.51 16.78 -2.49
C THR A 277 -14.01 16.28 -1.14
N ALA A 278 -13.11 16.16 -0.16
CA ALA A 278 -13.47 15.85 1.21
C ALA A 278 -12.58 16.61 2.20
N ASP A 279 -13.18 17.03 3.31
CA ASP A 279 -12.45 17.62 4.43
C ASP A 279 -12.39 16.64 5.59
N VAL A 280 -11.21 16.52 6.21
CA VAL A 280 -10.97 15.64 7.37
C VAL A 280 -10.07 16.37 8.38
N GLY A 281 -10.25 16.06 9.67
CA GLY A 281 -9.41 16.59 10.73
C GLY A 281 -8.36 15.59 11.19
N VAL A 282 -7.10 16.00 11.21
CA VAL A 282 -6.00 15.19 11.75
C VAL A 282 -5.79 15.53 13.23
N TRP A 283 -5.96 14.55 14.11
CA TRP A 283 -5.68 14.68 15.53
C TRP A 283 -4.19 14.47 15.81
N ALA A 284 -3.45 15.59 15.94
CA ALA A 284 -2.01 15.61 16.15
C ALA A 284 -1.68 16.14 17.55
N VAL A 285 -1.89 15.32 18.59
CA VAL A 285 -1.66 15.75 19.98
C VAL A 285 -0.16 15.81 20.28
N PRO A 286 0.36 16.96 20.79
CA PRO A 286 1.79 17.19 21.01
C PRO A 286 2.30 16.56 22.33
N PHE A 287 2.16 15.25 22.53
CA PHE A 287 2.52 14.57 23.78
C PHE A 287 3.98 14.81 24.21
N PRO A 288 5.01 14.70 23.34
CA PRO A 288 6.40 14.92 23.74
C PRO A 288 6.66 16.36 24.19
N GLN A 289 6.04 17.34 23.51
CA GLN A 289 6.11 18.76 23.85
C GLN A 289 5.45 19.04 25.20
N LEU A 290 4.28 18.47 25.45
CA LEU A 290 3.57 18.59 26.73
C LEU A 290 4.36 17.98 27.89
N ILE A 291 4.97 16.81 27.69
CA ILE A 291 5.84 16.17 28.69
C ILE A 291 7.07 17.03 28.98
N ALA A 292 7.72 17.57 27.94
CA ALA A 292 8.86 18.45 28.10
C ALA A 292 8.48 19.73 28.86
N LEU A 293 7.36 20.38 28.51
CA LEU A 293 6.86 21.55 29.21
C LEU A 293 6.49 21.25 30.67
N ALA A 294 5.86 20.13 30.95
CA ALA A 294 5.57 19.69 32.31
C ALA A 294 6.87 19.48 33.14
N GLY A 295 7.89 18.87 32.53
CA GLY A 295 9.19 18.69 33.12
C GLY A 295 9.86 20.03 33.49
N VAL A 296 9.86 20.98 32.56
CA VAL A 296 10.39 22.35 32.81
C VAL A 296 9.60 23.05 33.91
N ALA A 297 8.26 22.97 33.88
CA ALA A 297 7.41 23.57 34.91
C ALA A 297 7.70 23.00 36.32
N LEU A 298 7.90 21.68 36.43
CA LEU A 298 8.25 21.02 37.67
C LEU A 298 9.64 21.47 38.18
N LEU A 299 10.63 21.63 37.30
CA LEU A 299 11.96 22.13 37.67
C LEU A 299 11.87 23.57 38.17
N VAL A 300 11.17 24.45 37.52
CA VAL A 300 10.93 25.83 37.91
C VAL A 300 10.21 25.88 39.26
N TRP A 301 9.15 25.12 39.43
CA TRP A 301 8.39 25.04 40.68
C TRP A 301 9.25 24.53 41.86
N SER A 302 10.01 23.47 41.63
CA SER A 302 10.94 22.91 42.60
C SER A 302 12.03 23.94 43.01
N GLY A 303 12.57 24.67 42.04
CA GLY A 303 13.56 25.74 42.31
C GLY A 303 12.98 26.90 43.13
N LEU A 304 11.75 27.32 42.78
CA LEU A 304 11.04 28.38 43.53
C LEU A 304 10.67 27.92 44.96
N TRP A 305 10.19 26.69 45.07
CA TRP A 305 9.85 26.13 46.40
C TRP A 305 11.10 25.91 47.27
N GLY A 306 12.20 25.42 46.67
CA GLY A 306 13.50 25.30 47.33
C GLY A 306 14.02 26.66 47.85
N ARG A 307 13.91 27.71 47.01
CA ARG A 307 14.28 29.09 47.42
C ARG A 307 13.42 29.61 48.57
N ARG A 308 12.10 29.40 48.54
CA ARG A 308 11.22 29.79 49.67
C ARG A 308 11.58 29.04 50.94
N ARG A 309 11.83 27.74 50.89
CA ARG A 309 12.17 26.92 52.03
C ARG A 309 13.56 27.26 52.61
N SER A 310 14.51 27.62 51.75
CA SER A 310 15.84 28.08 52.16
C SER A 310 15.80 29.45 52.87
N ARG A 311 14.94 30.38 52.43
CA ARG A 311 14.74 31.67 53.10
C ARG A 311 14.15 31.51 54.50
N VAL A 312 13.12 30.68 54.66
CA VAL A 312 12.51 30.38 55.97
C VAL A 312 13.55 29.76 56.92
N ARG A 313 14.35 28.80 56.49
CA ARG A 313 15.43 28.20 57.28
C ARG A 313 16.53 29.18 57.62
N LEU A 314 16.85 30.11 56.78
CA LEU A 314 17.85 31.16 57.05
C LEU A 314 17.30 32.14 58.08
N GLU A 315 16.06 32.54 58.01
CA GLU A 315 15.40 33.40 59.01
C GLU A 315 15.33 32.73 60.39
N GLU A 316 15.00 31.44 60.44
CA GLU A 316 15.04 30.65 61.69
C GLU A 316 16.43 30.59 62.30
N LYS A 317 17.48 30.32 61.49
CA LYS A 317 18.87 30.32 61.98
C LYS A 317 19.36 31.70 62.50
N LEU A 318 18.97 32.77 61.75
CA LEU A 318 19.27 34.15 62.18
C LEU A 318 18.52 34.52 63.47
N ALA A 319 17.29 34.07 63.65
CA ALA A 319 16.52 34.26 64.86
C ALA A 319 17.14 33.51 66.05
N GLN A 320 17.57 32.25 65.82
CA GLN A 320 18.29 31.49 66.85
C GLN A 320 19.61 32.15 67.27
N ALA A 321 20.48 32.55 66.32
CA ALA A 321 21.74 33.24 66.61
C ALA A 321 21.52 34.57 67.31
N ARG A 322 20.45 35.33 66.99
CA ARG A 322 20.12 36.56 67.75
C ARG A 322 19.59 36.27 69.14
N ALA A 323 18.89 35.14 69.35
CA ALA A 323 18.42 34.73 70.67
C ALA A 323 19.62 34.29 71.59
N GLU A 324 20.54 33.51 71.01
CA GLU A 324 21.79 33.11 71.71
C GLU A 324 22.70 34.32 72.07
N GLY A 325 22.86 35.23 71.11
CA GLY A 325 23.63 36.47 71.39
C GLY A 325 23.04 37.35 72.51
N ARG A 326 21.67 37.41 72.56
CA ARG A 326 20.97 38.12 73.66
C ARG A 326 21.14 37.43 75.01
N ARG A 327 21.15 36.10 75.08
CA ARG A 327 21.36 35.32 76.27
C ARG A 327 22.81 35.52 76.79
N ALA A 328 23.80 35.39 75.89
CA ALA A 328 25.22 35.62 76.25
C ALA A 328 25.44 37.04 76.72
N ALA A 329 24.89 38.08 76.13
CA ALA A 329 24.95 39.46 76.57
C ALA A 329 24.27 39.68 77.96
N ALA A 330 23.15 38.99 78.23
CA ALA A 330 22.46 39.05 79.52
C ALA A 330 23.26 38.36 80.62
N GLU A 331 23.89 37.23 80.34
CA GLU A 331 24.81 36.52 81.26
C GLU A 331 26.06 37.39 81.58
N GLU A 332 26.71 38.02 80.61
CA GLU A 332 27.82 38.91 80.76
C GLU A 332 27.45 40.17 81.61
N HIS A 333 26.25 40.72 81.42
CA HIS A 333 25.76 41.82 82.26
C HIS A 333 25.41 41.37 83.67
N ALA A 334 24.94 40.14 83.91
CA ALA A 334 24.68 39.58 85.21
C ALA A 334 25.97 39.34 85.97
N ASP A 335 26.99 38.75 85.32
CA ASP A 335 28.31 38.54 85.87
C ASP A 335 29.01 39.85 86.27
N ARG A 336 28.95 40.87 85.44
CA ARG A 336 29.47 42.23 85.79
C ARG A 336 28.72 42.88 86.96
N ALA A 337 27.42 42.65 87.09
CA ALA A 337 26.62 43.16 88.20
C ALA A 337 26.97 42.46 89.49
N VAL A 338 27.28 41.15 89.46
CA VAL A 338 27.75 40.38 90.61
C VAL A 338 29.19 40.82 91.04
N GLU A 339 30.05 41.08 90.06
CA GLU A 339 31.44 41.57 90.34
C GLU A 339 31.44 42.99 90.91
N ALA A 340 30.52 43.86 90.51
CA ALA A 340 30.35 45.21 91.08
C ALA A 340 29.78 45.16 92.48
N ASP A 341 28.84 44.25 92.79
CA ASP A 341 28.23 44.11 94.11
C ASP A 341 29.21 43.49 95.12
N THR A 342 30.19 42.67 94.69
CA THR A 342 31.27 42.10 95.50
C THR A 342 32.38 43.12 95.78
N ALA A 343 32.52 44.15 94.96
CA ALA A 343 33.52 45.20 95.13
C ALA A 343 33.09 46.34 96.08
N GLU A 344 31.82 46.45 96.47
CA GLU A 344 31.25 47.54 97.30
C GLU A 344 30.89 47.12 98.71
N SER A 345 31.35 45.92 99.20
CA SER A 345 31.23 45.54 100.64
C SER A 345 32.52 45.78 101.37
N PRO A 346 32.68 46.95 102.09
CA PRO A 346 33.78 47.18 102.97
C PRO A 346 33.49 46.52 104.34
N GLY A 347 34.47 45.77 104.80
CA GLY A 347 34.56 45.22 106.15
C GLY A 347 34.66 46.23 107.24
#